data_3c34cd58af430c8473924f9243bdd4a9
#
_entry.id   3c34cd58af430c8473924f9243bdd4a9
#
_cell.length_a   1.000
_cell.length_b   1.000
_cell.length_c   1.000
_cell.angle_alpha   90.00
_cell.angle_beta   90.00
_cell.angle_gamma   90.00
#
_symmetry.space_group_name_H-M   'P 1'
#
loop_
_entity.id
_entity.type
_entity.pdbx_description
1 polymer ?
#
loop_
_entity_poly.entity_id
_entity_poly.type
_entity_poly.pdbx_seq_one_letter_code
_entity_poly.pdbx_strand_id
1 'polypeptide(L)'
;MDHFSGRILAQERADERAEPASLTKLMTAYVVFAALADGRLKLTDTATISEHAWRAEGSRTFLQVGTRVPVDTLLKGMIVQSGNDATIALAEQVGGTEPAFAQMMNEYAHRLGLTSTHYVNSDGLPSPDHYTTARDVATLANALIRDFPQFYPLFSLREFRWDNIRQGNRNTLLGKDPSVDGLKTGHTDAAGYCLVASANREGMRLISVVMGSRNERGREEASAALLNYGFTFFETVRIKAAHATVLKPRVYKSAGEFAAVGVPEDVYAIVARGQSGALNTTARLTHEPLLAPLAAGERVGELTVSDAAGEVLAHAPLVVLAPVPTGGLWTRMVDTVALWFRK
;
A
#
# COMPACT_ATOMS: atom_id res chain seq x y z
N MET A 1 8.04 -1.13 -8.72
CA MET A 1 7.24 -2.16 -7.99
C MET A 1 5.92 -2.35 -8.73
N ASP A 2 5.49 -3.59 -8.92
CA ASP A 2 4.11 -3.89 -9.33
C ASP A 2 3.19 -3.82 -8.11
N HIS A 3 2.07 -3.11 -8.23
CA HIS A 3 1.14 -2.88 -7.12
C HIS A 3 0.48 -4.17 -6.62
N PHE A 4 0.04 -5.03 -7.55
CA PHE A 4 -0.76 -6.20 -7.20
C PHE A 4 0.06 -7.35 -6.62
N SER A 5 1.24 -7.62 -7.17
CA SER A 5 2.12 -8.69 -6.69
C SER A 5 3.12 -8.22 -5.62
N GLY A 6 3.34 -6.91 -5.48
CA GLY A 6 4.38 -6.34 -4.62
C GLY A 6 5.80 -6.57 -5.13
N ARG A 7 5.98 -7.20 -6.31
CA ARG A 7 7.30 -7.55 -6.83
C ARG A 7 8.06 -6.32 -7.30
N ILE A 8 9.35 -6.24 -6.94
CA ILE A 8 10.28 -5.22 -7.42
C ILE A 8 10.79 -5.64 -8.80
N LEU A 9 10.62 -4.78 -9.82
CA LEU A 9 11.00 -5.05 -11.20
C LEU A 9 12.40 -4.54 -11.55
N ALA A 10 12.79 -3.43 -10.93
CA ALA A 10 14.12 -2.84 -11.04
C ALA A 10 14.45 -2.12 -9.74
N GLN A 11 15.71 -2.17 -9.34
CA GLN A 11 16.18 -1.48 -8.14
C GLN A 11 17.66 -1.14 -8.27
N GLU A 12 18.02 -0.01 -7.68
CA GLU A 12 19.38 0.43 -7.48
C GLU A 12 19.46 1.09 -6.11
N ARG A 13 20.36 0.64 -5.25
CA ARG A 13 20.58 1.19 -3.89
C ARG A 13 19.30 1.32 -3.08
N ALA A 14 18.34 0.40 -3.27
CA ALA A 14 16.97 0.53 -2.75
C ALA A 14 16.89 0.48 -1.21
N ASP A 15 17.90 -0.10 -0.56
CA ASP A 15 17.98 -0.28 0.88
C ASP A 15 18.90 0.72 1.59
N GLU A 16 19.49 1.66 0.83
CA GLU A 16 20.30 2.72 1.43
C GLU A 16 19.42 3.73 2.14
N ARG A 17 19.81 4.11 3.35
CA ARG A 17 19.13 5.16 4.12
C ARG A 17 19.35 6.51 3.46
N ALA A 18 18.26 7.27 3.35
CA ALA A 18 18.26 8.63 2.84
C ALA A 18 17.24 9.48 3.61
N GLU A 19 17.40 10.78 3.56
CA GLU A 19 16.38 11.71 4.04
C GLU A 19 15.15 11.63 3.12
N PRO A 20 13.94 11.44 3.68
CA PRO A 20 12.72 11.35 2.87
C PRO A 20 12.27 12.70 2.29
N ALA A 21 12.68 13.82 2.88
CA ALA A 21 12.08 15.11 2.59
C ALA A 21 10.53 15.01 2.68
N SER A 22 9.80 15.72 1.82
CA SER A 22 8.33 15.67 1.80
C SER A 22 7.72 14.34 1.34
N LEU A 23 8.50 13.29 1.05
CA LEU A 23 7.94 11.94 0.91
C LEU A 23 7.39 11.43 2.25
N THR A 24 7.85 11.98 3.38
CA THR A 24 7.29 11.81 4.72
C THR A 24 5.76 11.98 4.74
N LYS A 25 5.24 12.93 3.96
CA LYS A 25 3.81 13.23 3.88
C LYS A 25 2.96 12.08 3.34
N LEU A 26 3.58 11.06 2.73
CA LEU A 26 2.88 9.81 2.41
C LEU A 26 2.48 9.06 3.68
N MET A 27 3.35 9.01 4.69
CA MET A 27 3.01 8.42 5.99
C MET A 27 2.03 9.31 6.76
N THR A 28 2.18 10.62 6.71
CA THR A 28 1.19 11.54 7.27
C THR A 28 -0.18 11.33 6.66
N ALA A 29 -0.27 11.21 5.33
CA ALA A 29 -1.52 10.88 4.64
C ALA A 29 -2.07 9.51 5.08
N TYR A 30 -1.21 8.50 5.22
CA TYR A 30 -1.61 7.16 5.64
C TYR A 30 -2.27 7.18 7.03
N VAL A 31 -1.65 7.85 8.01
CA VAL A 31 -2.18 7.99 9.39
C VAL A 31 -3.51 8.76 9.40
N VAL A 32 -3.59 9.87 8.64
CA VAL A 32 -4.83 10.67 8.53
C VAL A 32 -5.94 9.87 7.83
N PHE A 33 -5.63 9.13 6.76
CA PHE A 33 -6.60 8.27 6.07
C PHE A 33 -7.08 7.12 6.95
N ALA A 34 -6.20 6.55 7.78
CA ALA A 34 -6.62 5.55 8.77
C ALA A 34 -7.62 6.15 9.78
N ALA A 35 -7.37 7.36 10.28
CA ALA A 35 -8.31 8.04 11.19
C ALA A 35 -9.66 8.36 10.51
N LEU A 36 -9.66 8.69 9.21
CA LEU A 36 -10.88 8.90 8.42
C LEU A 36 -11.63 7.57 8.19
N ALA A 37 -10.92 6.51 7.85
CA ALA A 37 -11.51 5.19 7.60
C ALA A 37 -12.13 4.59 8.87
N ASP A 38 -11.50 4.81 10.04
CA ASP A 38 -12.00 4.38 11.35
C ASP A 38 -13.14 5.27 11.89
N GLY A 39 -13.49 6.36 11.20
CA GLY A 39 -14.51 7.31 11.63
C GLY A 39 -14.13 8.21 12.81
N ARG A 40 -12.86 8.17 13.27
CA ARG A 40 -12.32 9.07 14.30
C ARG A 40 -12.15 10.52 13.82
N LEU A 41 -12.07 10.69 12.51
CA LEU A 41 -11.96 11.97 11.81
C LEU A 41 -12.93 11.98 10.63
N LYS A 42 -13.41 13.17 10.25
CA LYS A 42 -14.25 13.38 9.05
C LYS A 42 -13.62 14.44 8.17
N LEU A 43 -13.81 14.36 6.86
CA LEU A 43 -13.33 15.38 5.91
C LEU A 43 -13.91 16.78 6.19
N THR A 44 -15.11 16.84 6.77
CA THR A 44 -15.80 18.08 7.17
C THR A 44 -15.38 18.62 8.52
N ASP A 45 -14.65 17.84 9.33
CA ASP A 45 -14.11 18.35 10.60
C ASP A 45 -13.11 19.47 10.32
N THR A 46 -12.95 20.37 11.28
CA THR A 46 -12.06 21.53 11.13
C THR A 46 -10.94 21.47 12.16
N ALA A 47 -9.70 21.65 11.72
CA ALA A 47 -8.55 21.86 12.58
C ALA A 47 -8.34 23.36 12.82
N THR A 48 -7.99 23.72 14.05
CA THR A 48 -7.54 25.07 14.37
C THR A 48 -6.06 25.21 14.02
N ILE A 49 -5.70 26.22 13.23
CA ILE A 49 -4.32 26.44 12.82
C ILE A 49 -3.54 27.01 14.00
N SER A 50 -2.64 26.24 14.56
CA SER A 50 -1.76 26.64 15.66
C SER A 50 -0.68 27.61 15.17
N GLU A 51 -0.04 28.30 16.13
CA GLU A 51 1.12 29.13 15.82
C GLU A 51 2.30 28.28 15.29
N HIS A 52 2.44 27.02 15.75
CA HIS A 52 3.43 26.07 15.28
C HIS A 52 3.20 25.74 13.80
N ALA A 53 1.99 25.34 13.43
CA ALA A 53 1.63 25.07 12.03
C ALA A 53 1.78 26.31 11.15
N TRP A 54 1.34 27.48 11.64
CA TRP A 54 1.45 28.74 10.89
C TRP A 54 2.90 29.17 10.63
N ARG A 55 3.82 28.92 11.59
CA ARG A 55 5.25 29.24 11.46
C ARG A 55 6.04 28.21 10.65
N ALA A 56 5.40 27.15 10.16
CA ALA A 56 6.08 26.11 9.39
C ALA A 56 6.90 26.71 8.25
N GLU A 57 8.16 26.26 8.15
CA GLU A 57 9.09 26.65 7.10
C GLU A 57 8.87 25.83 5.81
N GLY A 58 9.49 26.26 4.72
CA GLY A 58 9.44 25.57 3.43
C GLY A 58 8.14 25.79 2.66
N SER A 59 7.57 24.72 2.09
CA SER A 59 6.33 24.79 1.30
C SER A 59 5.12 25.08 2.18
N ARG A 60 4.24 25.98 1.74
CA ARG A 60 3.08 26.42 2.55
C ARG A 60 1.80 26.44 1.73
N THR A 61 0.68 26.15 2.39
CA THR A 61 -0.68 26.38 1.91
C THR A 61 -1.14 27.81 2.16
N PHE A 62 -0.39 28.57 2.98
CA PHE A 62 -0.67 29.94 3.44
C PHE A 62 -1.89 30.02 4.36
N LEU A 63 -1.95 29.09 5.31
CA LEU A 63 -2.95 29.10 6.36
C LEU A 63 -2.74 30.25 7.34
N GLN A 64 -3.83 30.75 7.95
CA GLN A 64 -3.78 31.84 8.91
C GLN A 64 -3.93 31.29 10.33
N VAL A 65 -3.07 31.74 11.26
CA VAL A 65 -3.11 31.36 12.67
C VAL A 65 -4.48 31.62 13.30
N GLY A 66 -4.95 30.68 14.12
CA GLY A 66 -6.24 30.79 14.83
C GLY A 66 -7.47 30.53 13.97
N THR A 67 -7.33 30.41 12.64
CA THR A 67 -8.47 30.05 11.78
C THR A 67 -8.79 28.56 11.88
N ARG A 68 -10.04 28.20 11.55
CA ARG A 68 -10.49 26.81 11.47
C ARG A 68 -10.60 26.39 10.01
N VAL A 69 -9.85 25.36 9.62
CA VAL A 69 -9.76 24.91 8.23
C VAL A 69 -10.24 23.47 8.14
N PRO A 70 -11.10 23.12 7.15
CA PRO A 70 -11.58 21.77 6.96
C PRO A 70 -10.44 20.78 6.67
N VAL A 71 -10.55 19.55 7.19
CA VAL A 71 -9.60 18.46 6.96
C VAL A 71 -9.39 18.18 5.48
N ASP A 72 -10.47 18.19 4.67
CA ASP A 72 -10.40 18.07 3.21
C ASP A 72 -9.47 19.11 2.58
N THR A 73 -9.59 20.37 3.00
CA THR A 73 -8.75 21.47 2.53
C THR A 73 -7.28 21.28 2.95
N LEU A 74 -7.04 20.87 4.19
CA LEU A 74 -5.69 20.60 4.69
C LEU A 74 -5.04 19.46 3.93
N LEU A 75 -5.77 18.36 3.65
CA LEU A 75 -5.28 17.24 2.82
C LEU A 75 -4.89 17.72 1.43
N LYS A 76 -5.72 18.53 0.76
CA LYS A 76 -5.40 19.09 -0.55
C LYS A 76 -4.16 19.99 -0.49
N GLY A 77 -4.04 20.84 0.51
CA GLY A 77 -2.85 21.68 0.72
C GLY A 77 -1.57 20.86 0.93
N MET A 78 -1.64 19.83 1.77
CA MET A 78 -0.53 18.90 2.02
C MET A 78 -0.14 18.11 0.76
N ILE A 79 -1.09 17.57 0.02
CA ILE A 79 -0.83 16.67 -1.12
C ILE A 79 -0.39 17.49 -2.34
N VAL A 80 -1.14 18.51 -2.73
CA VAL A 80 -0.93 19.26 -3.97
C VAL A 80 0.27 20.20 -3.85
N GLN A 81 0.25 21.09 -2.85
CA GLN A 81 1.30 22.11 -2.65
C GLN A 81 2.45 21.60 -1.80
N SER A 82 2.27 20.46 -1.13
CA SER A 82 3.24 19.99 -0.12
C SER A 82 3.33 20.90 1.10
N GLY A 83 2.23 21.59 1.47
CA GLY A 83 2.20 22.59 2.54
C GLY A 83 2.54 22.00 3.89
N ASN A 84 3.63 22.50 4.52
CA ASN A 84 4.06 22.06 5.85
C ASN A 84 3.07 22.54 6.92
N ASP A 85 2.54 23.76 6.77
CA ASP A 85 1.49 24.31 7.62
C ASP A 85 0.23 23.43 7.68
N ALA A 86 -0.24 22.96 6.53
CA ALA A 86 -1.36 22.04 6.46
C ALA A 86 -1.02 20.66 7.04
N THR A 87 0.21 20.20 6.85
CA THR A 87 0.70 18.92 7.35
C THR A 87 0.73 18.88 8.86
N ILE A 88 1.34 19.91 9.49
CA ILE A 88 1.41 20.05 10.95
C ILE A 88 0.00 20.20 11.55
N ALA A 89 -0.88 21.00 10.92
CA ALA A 89 -2.26 21.15 11.39
C ALA A 89 -3.03 19.80 11.37
N LEU A 90 -2.82 18.95 10.37
CA LEU A 90 -3.38 17.59 10.31
C LEU A 90 -2.77 16.72 11.41
N ALA A 91 -1.46 16.79 11.61
CA ALA A 91 -0.77 16.02 12.64
C ALA A 91 -1.28 16.38 14.05
N GLU A 92 -1.43 17.67 14.35
CA GLU A 92 -1.99 18.16 15.61
C GLU A 92 -3.46 17.75 15.77
N GLN A 93 -4.26 17.79 14.70
CA GLN A 93 -5.68 17.40 14.74
C GLN A 93 -5.85 15.92 15.07
N VAL A 94 -4.99 15.05 14.57
CA VAL A 94 -5.09 13.58 14.75
C VAL A 94 -4.34 13.11 16.00
N GLY A 95 -3.13 13.63 16.22
CA GLY A 95 -2.25 13.20 17.30
C GLY A 95 -2.30 14.07 18.56
N GLY A 96 -3.02 15.22 18.53
CA GLY A 96 -3.03 16.20 19.58
C GLY A 96 -1.77 17.09 19.58
N THR A 97 -0.60 16.52 19.31
CA THR A 97 0.67 17.20 19.09
C THR A 97 1.45 16.54 17.96
N GLU A 98 2.32 17.29 17.28
CA GLU A 98 3.15 16.74 16.22
C GLU A 98 4.09 15.62 16.72
N PRO A 99 4.77 15.72 17.88
CA PRO A 99 5.57 14.61 18.41
C PRO A 99 4.76 13.32 18.68
N ALA A 100 3.53 13.45 19.21
CA ALA A 100 2.65 12.29 19.41
C ALA A 100 2.23 11.67 18.05
N PHE A 101 1.97 12.51 17.06
CA PHE A 101 1.68 12.06 15.71
C PHE A 101 2.87 11.33 15.07
N ALA A 102 4.11 11.82 15.26
CA ALA A 102 5.32 11.15 14.79
C ALA A 102 5.48 9.75 15.41
N GLN A 103 5.09 9.56 16.67
CA GLN A 103 5.03 8.22 17.28
C GLN A 103 4.02 7.32 16.58
N MET A 104 2.81 7.85 16.25
CA MET A 104 1.82 7.10 15.46
C MET A 104 2.38 6.73 14.07
N MET A 105 3.11 7.63 13.40
CA MET A 105 3.76 7.34 12.12
C MET A 105 4.73 6.15 12.25
N ASN A 106 5.53 6.09 13.31
CA ASN A 106 6.47 5.00 13.56
C ASN A 106 5.75 3.68 13.90
N GLU A 107 4.62 3.72 14.60
CA GLU A 107 3.79 2.54 14.82
C GLU A 107 3.23 1.97 13.51
N TYR A 108 2.75 2.84 12.62
CA TYR A 108 2.30 2.40 11.28
C TYR A 108 3.48 1.91 10.43
N ALA A 109 4.64 2.56 10.50
CA ALA A 109 5.84 2.08 9.81
C ALA A 109 6.19 0.64 10.23
N HIS A 110 6.17 0.36 11.54
CA HIS A 110 6.39 -0.99 12.06
C HIS A 110 5.33 -1.98 11.56
N ARG A 111 4.04 -1.63 11.62
CA ARG A 111 2.93 -2.49 11.14
C ARG A 111 3.04 -2.80 9.64
N LEU A 112 3.53 -1.85 8.85
CA LEU A 112 3.73 -2.00 7.40
C LEU A 112 5.06 -2.70 7.05
N GLY A 113 5.89 -3.03 8.05
CA GLY A 113 7.18 -3.68 7.84
C GLY A 113 8.26 -2.75 7.26
N LEU A 114 8.15 -1.42 7.49
CA LEU A 114 9.16 -0.45 7.07
C LEU A 114 10.34 -0.48 8.04
N THR A 115 11.22 -1.45 7.87
CA THR A 115 12.27 -1.79 8.84
C THR A 115 13.46 -0.81 8.85
N SER A 116 13.55 0.05 7.86
CA SER A 116 14.64 1.02 7.71
C SER A 116 14.13 2.46 7.61
N THR A 117 13.00 2.73 8.29
CA THR A 117 12.33 4.04 8.29
C THR A 117 12.08 4.50 9.73
N HIS A 118 12.34 5.78 9.99
CA HIS A 118 12.03 6.43 11.25
C HIS A 118 11.60 7.87 11.02
N TYR A 119 10.51 8.29 11.65
CA TYR A 119 9.92 9.62 11.56
C TYR A 119 10.06 10.37 12.89
N VAL A 120 10.47 11.64 12.84
CA VAL A 120 10.53 12.54 14.00
C VAL A 120 9.64 13.76 13.85
N ASN A 121 9.15 14.02 12.63
CA ASN A 121 8.19 15.07 12.31
C ASN A 121 7.22 14.60 11.23
N SER A 122 6.17 15.39 10.99
CA SER A 122 5.09 15.05 10.05
C SER A 122 5.35 15.49 8.61
N ASP A 123 6.25 16.44 8.39
CA ASP A 123 6.41 17.15 7.12
C ASP A 123 7.69 16.79 6.34
N GLY A 124 8.69 16.21 7.00
CA GLY A 124 9.93 15.76 6.38
C GLY A 124 11.03 16.82 6.35
N LEU A 125 10.96 17.82 7.22
CA LEU A 125 12.10 18.69 7.44
C LEU A 125 13.30 17.90 8.01
N PRO A 126 14.53 18.28 7.66
CA PRO A 126 15.72 17.53 8.03
C PRO A 126 15.91 17.34 9.52
N SER A 127 16.23 16.13 9.93
CA SER A 127 16.64 15.76 11.29
C SER A 127 17.53 14.52 11.22
N PRO A 128 18.56 14.38 12.05
CA PRO A 128 19.49 13.25 12.01
C PRO A 128 18.79 11.90 12.13
N ASP A 129 17.71 11.82 12.89
CA ASP A 129 16.95 10.58 13.12
C ASP A 129 15.73 10.43 12.19
N HIS A 130 15.61 11.27 11.14
CA HIS A 130 14.54 11.24 10.17
C HIS A 130 15.02 10.63 8.87
N TYR A 131 14.79 9.34 8.66
CA TYR A 131 15.32 8.60 7.52
C TYR A 131 14.34 7.56 6.98
N THR A 132 14.56 7.14 5.75
CA THR A 132 13.84 6.06 5.06
C THR A 132 14.73 5.39 4.01
N THR A 133 14.17 4.45 3.26
CA THR A 133 14.79 3.83 2.07
C THR A 133 13.81 3.86 0.90
N ALA A 134 14.30 3.76 -0.33
CA ALA A 134 13.44 3.69 -1.51
C ALA A 134 12.51 2.47 -1.47
N ARG A 135 12.96 1.34 -0.89
CA ARG A 135 12.13 0.14 -0.69
C ARG A 135 10.98 0.41 0.27
N ASP A 136 11.26 1.00 1.42
CA ASP A 136 10.23 1.29 2.43
C ASP A 136 9.21 2.29 1.89
N VAL A 137 9.67 3.32 1.16
CA VAL A 137 8.78 4.28 0.50
C VAL A 137 7.90 3.61 -0.56
N ALA A 138 8.42 2.66 -1.34
CA ALA A 138 7.63 1.90 -2.30
C ALA A 138 6.58 1.03 -1.59
N THR A 139 6.95 0.40 -0.48
CA THR A 139 6.03 -0.39 0.36
C THR A 139 4.92 0.48 0.95
N LEU A 140 5.26 1.66 1.49
CA LEU A 140 4.28 2.63 2.00
C LEU A 140 3.33 3.11 0.90
N ALA A 141 3.86 3.48 -0.27
CA ALA A 141 3.06 3.93 -1.40
C ALA A 141 2.09 2.83 -1.86
N ASN A 142 2.55 1.57 -1.91
CA ASN A 142 1.73 0.42 -2.25
C ASN A 142 0.60 0.21 -1.23
N ALA A 143 0.92 0.28 0.06
CA ALA A 143 -0.07 0.16 1.14
C ALA A 143 -1.11 1.28 1.08
N LEU A 144 -0.68 2.52 0.82
CA LEU A 144 -1.58 3.68 0.73
C LEU A 144 -2.62 3.52 -0.40
N ILE A 145 -2.20 3.02 -1.57
CA ILE A 145 -3.09 2.76 -2.70
C ILE A 145 -4.07 1.62 -2.37
N ARG A 146 -3.57 0.54 -1.74
CA ARG A 146 -4.33 -0.66 -1.40
C ARG A 146 -5.38 -0.40 -0.31
N ASP A 147 -4.96 0.25 0.78
CA ASP A 147 -5.74 0.36 2.00
C ASP A 147 -6.73 1.53 1.96
N PHE A 148 -6.46 2.57 1.16
CA PHE A 148 -7.25 3.79 1.09
C PHE A 148 -7.65 4.20 -0.33
N PRO A 149 -8.21 3.28 -1.16
CA PRO A 149 -8.58 3.58 -2.54
C PRO A 149 -9.60 4.72 -2.65
N GLN A 150 -10.43 4.95 -1.61
CA GLN A 150 -11.41 6.03 -1.56
C GLN A 150 -10.78 7.42 -1.40
N PHE A 151 -9.59 7.53 -0.80
CA PHE A 151 -8.88 8.81 -0.62
C PHE A 151 -7.72 8.99 -1.62
N TYR A 152 -7.28 7.91 -2.25
CA TYR A 152 -6.19 7.93 -3.20
C TYR A 152 -6.37 8.97 -4.35
N PRO A 153 -7.60 9.22 -4.88
CA PRO A 153 -7.80 10.23 -5.92
C PRO A 153 -7.33 11.64 -5.58
N LEU A 154 -7.13 11.98 -4.30
CA LEU A 154 -6.56 13.26 -3.90
C LEU A 154 -5.14 13.49 -4.46
N PHE A 155 -4.39 12.43 -4.70
CA PHE A 155 -3.03 12.50 -5.26
C PHE A 155 -3.01 12.82 -6.76
N SER A 156 -4.12 12.62 -7.48
CA SER A 156 -4.26 12.94 -8.89
C SER A 156 -4.66 14.39 -9.17
N LEU A 157 -4.96 15.15 -8.12
CA LEU A 157 -5.33 16.57 -8.26
C LEU A 157 -4.15 17.35 -8.84
N ARG A 158 -4.36 17.99 -9.98
CA ARG A 158 -3.34 18.79 -10.65
C ARG A 158 -3.16 20.17 -10.02
N GLU A 159 -4.20 20.67 -9.39
CA GLU A 159 -4.22 21.97 -8.74
C GLU A 159 -5.29 22.02 -7.64
N PHE A 160 -5.13 22.97 -6.77
CA PHE A 160 -6.06 23.27 -5.70
C PHE A 160 -6.06 24.78 -5.46
N ARG A 161 -7.17 25.33 -4.98
CA ARG A 161 -7.28 26.77 -4.68
C ARG A 161 -7.70 26.97 -3.22
N TRP A 162 -6.93 27.80 -2.53
CA TRP A 162 -7.21 28.20 -1.17
C TRP A 162 -6.97 29.72 -1.02
N ASP A 163 -7.87 30.43 -0.37
CA ASP A 163 -7.79 31.87 -0.10
C ASP A 163 -7.38 32.70 -1.34
N ASN A 164 -8.05 32.45 -2.47
CA ASN A 164 -7.75 33.02 -3.79
C ASN A 164 -6.36 32.68 -4.37
N ILE A 165 -5.55 31.87 -3.70
CA ILE A 165 -4.26 31.41 -4.22
C ILE A 165 -4.45 30.07 -4.95
N ARG A 166 -4.10 30.07 -6.22
CA ARG A 166 -4.05 28.84 -7.04
C ARG A 166 -2.71 28.17 -6.82
N GLN A 167 -2.74 26.90 -6.46
CA GLN A 167 -1.56 26.10 -6.13
C GLN A 167 -1.52 24.86 -7.02
N GLY A 168 -0.42 24.68 -7.80
CA GLY A 168 -0.25 23.54 -8.69
C GLY A 168 0.42 22.35 -8.01
N ASN A 169 0.07 21.15 -8.43
CA ASN A 169 0.75 19.94 -7.97
C ASN A 169 2.20 19.92 -8.48
N ARG A 170 3.14 19.66 -7.60
CA ARG A 170 4.56 19.60 -7.92
C ARG A 170 4.96 18.33 -8.68
N ASN A 171 4.10 17.32 -8.75
CA ASN A 171 4.28 16.16 -9.60
C ASN A 171 3.85 16.50 -11.03
N THR A 172 4.80 16.94 -11.83
CA THR A 172 4.56 17.38 -13.21
C THR A 172 4.20 16.24 -14.15
N LEU A 173 4.49 14.96 -13.77
CA LEU A 173 4.07 13.79 -14.55
C LEU A 173 2.55 13.67 -14.65
N LEU A 174 1.77 14.14 -13.67
CA LEU A 174 0.30 14.21 -13.73
C LEU A 174 -0.23 14.98 -14.95
N GLY A 175 0.55 15.93 -15.45
CA GLY A 175 0.19 16.71 -16.65
C GLY A 175 0.71 16.13 -17.95
N LYS A 176 1.74 15.29 -17.91
CA LYS A 176 2.49 14.80 -19.07
C LYS A 176 2.12 13.38 -19.49
N ASP A 177 1.79 12.52 -18.53
CA ASP A 177 1.40 11.13 -18.77
C ASP A 177 -0.01 10.90 -18.17
N PRO A 178 -1.03 10.65 -19.01
CA PRO A 178 -2.40 10.45 -18.54
C PRO A 178 -2.58 9.16 -17.70
N SER A 179 -1.64 8.23 -17.74
CA SER A 179 -1.68 7.03 -16.90
C SER A 179 -1.21 7.28 -15.48
N VAL A 180 -0.47 8.40 -15.23
CA VAL A 180 0.03 8.77 -13.91
C VAL A 180 -1.09 9.43 -13.09
N ASP A 181 -1.33 8.90 -11.89
CA ASP A 181 -2.39 9.33 -10.99
C ASP A 181 -1.92 9.63 -9.55
N GLY A 182 -0.62 9.71 -9.34
CA GLY A 182 0.00 10.01 -8.04
C GLY A 182 1.52 10.06 -8.14
N LEU A 183 2.24 10.21 -7.07
CA LEU A 183 1.85 10.43 -5.68
C LEU A 183 2.46 11.73 -5.15
N LYS A 184 3.79 11.70 -4.83
CA LYS A 184 4.40 12.77 -4.03
C LYS A 184 5.82 13.09 -4.45
N THR A 185 6.15 14.38 -4.44
CA THR A 185 7.51 14.90 -4.58
C THR A 185 8.11 15.25 -3.23
N GLY A 186 9.44 15.21 -3.14
CA GLY A 186 10.23 15.69 -2.00
C GLY A 186 11.45 16.45 -2.48
N HIS A 187 11.94 17.38 -1.66
CA HIS A 187 13.22 18.05 -1.86
C HIS A 187 13.71 18.68 -0.55
N THR A 188 14.94 18.41 -0.21
CA THR A 188 15.82 19.19 0.66
C THR A 188 17.21 19.19 0.06
N ASP A 189 18.10 20.05 0.53
CA ASP A 189 19.48 20.07 0.00
C ASP A 189 20.18 18.72 0.21
N ALA A 190 19.95 18.04 1.33
CA ALA A 190 20.53 16.73 1.62
C ALA A 190 19.84 15.58 0.90
N ALA A 191 18.48 15.60 0.83
CA ALA A 191 17.72 14.55 0.15
C ALA A 191 17.84 14.60 -1.37
N GLY A 192 18.23 15.74 -1.96
CA GLY A 192 18.08 15.97 -3.39
C GLY A 192 16.61 15.98 -3.82
N TYR A 193 16.37 15.83 -5.12
CA TYR A 193 15.01 15.82 -5.68
C TYR A 193 14.46 14.39 -5.71
N CYS A 194 13.32 14.20 -5.03
CA CYS A 194 12.66 12.90 -4.89
C CYS A 194 11.28 12.89 -5.54
N LEU A 195 10.86 11.75 -6.06
CA LEU A 195 9.52 11.53 -6.61
C LEU A 195 9.08 10.08 -6.38
N VAL A 196 7.90 9.92 -5.82
CA VAL A 196 7.13 8.69 -5.90
C VAL A 196 6.04 8.91 -6.95
N ALA A 197 6.03 8.10 -7.99
CA ALA A 197 4.98 8.16 -9.00
C ALA A 197 4.26 6.82 -9.10
N SER A 198 2.95 6.86 -9.34
CA SER A 198 2.14 5.69 -9.67
C SER A 198 1.44 5.92 -11.00
N ALA A 199 1.39 4.87 -11.81
CA ALA A 199 0.69 4.88 -13.08
C ALA A 199 -0.11 3.59 -13.26
N ASN A 200 -1.26 3.70 -13.94
CA ASN A 200 -2.13 2.57 -14.27
C ASN A 200 -2.37 2.53 -15.79
N ARG A 201 -1.97 1.45 -16.43
CA ARG A 201 -2.21 1.19 -17.86
C ARG A 201 -2.88 -0.16 -18.01
N GLU A 202 -4.08 -0.18 -18.60
CA GLU A 202 -4.82 -1.41 -18.92
C GLU A 202 -4.98 -2.38 -17.72
N GLY A 203 -5.16 -1.81 -16.51
CA GLY A 203 -5.31 -2.60 -15.29
C GLY A 203 -4.01 -3.02 -14.61
N MET A 204 -2.86 -2.82 -15.23
CA MET A 204 -1.55 -2.97 -14.58
C MET A 204 -1.17 -1.67 -13.90
N ARG A 205 -0.85 -1.72 -12.60
CA ARG A 205 -0.41 -0.55 -11.83
C ARG A 205 1.03 -0.70 -11.37
N LEU A 206 1.84 0.30 -11.68
CA LEU A 206 3.24 0.36 -11.27
C LEU A 206 3.51 1.55 -10.36
N ILE A 207 4.45 1.38 -9.47
CA ILE A 207 4.97 2.42 -8.56
C ILE A 207 6.46 2.56 -8.82
N SER A 208 6.92 3.79 -9.08
CA SER A 208 8.33 4.15 -9.14
C SER A 208 8.71 5.05 -7.96
N VAL A 209 9.89 4.82 -7.40
CA VAL A 209 10.48 5.65 -6.36
C VAL A 209 11.86 6.09 -6.84
N VAL A 210 12.07 7.39 -6.94
CA VAL A 210 13.34 8.03 -7.28
C VAL A 210 13.71 8.96 -6.14
N MET A 211 14.88 8.76 -5.56
CA MET A 211 15.43 9.60 -4.48
C MET A 211 16.82 10.10 -4.89
N GLY A 212 17.22 11.25 -4.37
CA GLY A 212 18.57 11.76 -4.57
C GLY A 212 18.88 12.30 -5.98
N SER A 213 17.88 12.64 -6.78
CA SER A 213 18.13 13.24 -8.10
C SER A 213 18.69 14.65 -7.98
N ARG A 214 19.55 15.05 -8.93
CA ARG A 214 20.22 16.35 -8.92
C ARG A 214 19.29 17.53 -9.18
N ASN A 215 18.16 17.30 -9.86
CA ASN A 215 17.20 18.34 -10.21
C ASN A 215 15.80 17.76 -10.48
N GLU A 216 14.82 18.63 -10.64
CA GLU A 216 13.41 18.25 -10.88
C GLU A 216 13.23 17.43 -12.16
N ARG A 217 13.91 17.84 -13.24
CA ARG A 217 13.84 17.15 -14.52
C ARG A 217 14.38 15.72 -14.42
N GLY A 218 15.52 15.53 -13.72
CA GLY A 218 16.11 14.21 -13.53
C GLY A 218 15.22 13.25 -12.77
N ARG A 219 14.56 13.69 -11.66
CA ARG A 219 13.61 12.82 -10.95
C ARG A 219 12.40 12.43 -11.81
N GLU A 220 11.93 13.36 -12.64
CA GLU A 220 10.82 13.13 -13.55
C GLU A 220 11.19 12.13 -14.66
N GLU A 221 12.32 12.37 -15.36
CA GLU A 221 12.81 11.50 -16.42
C GLU A 221 13.09 10.09 -15.92
N ALA A 222 13.74 9.96 -14.75
CA ALA A 222 14.01 8.66 -14.13
C ALA A 222 12.72 7.92 -13.74
N SER A 223 11.74 8.62 -13.15
CA SER A 223 10.45 8.01 -12.80
C SER A 223 9.69 7.53 -14.04
N ALA A 224 9.64 8.36 -15.10
CA ALA A 224 9.01 7.98 -16.36
C ALA A 224 9.72 6.78 -17.02
N ALA A 225 11.06 6.76 -17.00
CA ALA A 225 11.85 5.64 -17.53
C ALA A 225 11.55 4.33 -16.78
N LEU A 226 11.49 4.35 -15.44
CA LEU A 226 11.17 3.17 -14.63
C LEU A 226 9.75 2.66 -14.92
N LEU A 227 8.76 3.56 -15.00
CA LEU A 227 7.39 3.18 -15.33
C LEU A 227 7.30 2.58 -16.73
N ASN A 228 7.91 3.23 -17.73
CA ASN A 228 7.94 2.73 -19.11
C ASN A 228 8.67 1.39 -19.23
N TYR A 229 9.77 1.18 -18.52
CA TYR A 229 10.45 -0.11 -18.44
C TYR A 229 9.48 -1.21 -17.95
N GLY A 230 8.81 -0.97 -16.82
CA GLY A 230 7.87 -1.95 -16.28
C GLY A 230 6.72 -2.27 -17.24
N PHE A 231 6.06 -1.25 -17.81
CA PHE A 231 4.96 -1.46 -18.76
C PHE A 231 5.40 -2.06 -20.10
N THR A 232 6.63 -1.84 -20.54
CA THR A 232 7.13 -2.40 -21.80
C THR A 232 7.47 -3.87 -21.67
N PHE A 233 8.14 -4.25 -20.59
CA PHE A 233 8.73 -5.58 -20.48
C PHE A 233 7.94 -6.56 -19.63
N PHE A 234 6.94 -6.11 -18.87
CA PHE A 234 6.17 -6.95 -17.95
C PHE A 234 4.67 -6.82 -18.18
N GLU A 235 3.94 -7.82 -17.69
CA GLU A 235 2.48 -7.85 -17.60
C GLU A 235 2.05 -8.45 -16.26
N THR A 236 1.01 -7.89 -15.65
CA THR A 236 0.40 -8.41 -14.43
C THR A 236 -0.77 -9.32 -14.80
N VAL A 237 -0.76 -10.55 -14.31
CA VAL A 237 -1.77 -11.55 -14.60
C VAL A 237 -2.52 -11.92 -13.33
N ARG A 238 -3.86 -11.82 -13.36
CA ARG A 238 -4.69 -12.35 -12.29
C ARG A 238 -4.80 -13.86 -12.42
N ILE A 239 -4.21 -14.60 -11.46
CA ILE A 239 -4.15 -16.06 -11.44
C ILE A 239 -5.44 -16.65 -10.90
N LYS A 240 -5.95 -16.07 -9.79
CA LYS A 240 -7.21 -16.49 -9.15
C LYS A 240 -7.95 -15.27 -8.64
N ALA A 241 -9.27 -15.29 -8.80
CA ALA A 241 -10.14 -14.29 -8.20
C ALA A 241 -10.36 -14.60 -6.71
N ALA A 242 -10.58 -13.57 -5.91
CA ALA A 242 -10.99 -13.71 -4.53
C ALA A 242 -12.17 -14.68 -4.38
N HIS A 243 -12.13 -15.52 -3.36
CA HIS A 243 -13.14 -16.53 -3.06
C HIS A 243 -13.36 -17.59 -4.18
N ALA A 244 -12.52 -17.64 -5.21
CA ALA A 244 -12.58 -18.72 -6.20
C ALA A 244 -12.16 -20.03 -5.55
N THR A 245 -12.97 -21.09 -5.74
CA THR A 245 -12.62 -22.44 -5.28
C THR A 245 -11.42 -22.96 -6.07
N VAL A 246 -10.38 -23.37 -5.36
CA VAL A 246 -9.15 -23.97 -5.90
C VAL A 246 -9.14 -25.47 -5.71
N LEU A 247 -9.55 -25.96 -4.52
CA LEU A 247 -9.60 -27.36 -4.14
C LEU A 247 -10.97 -27.71 -3.54
N LYS A 248 -11.35 -28.99 -3.62
CA LYS A 248 -12.51 -29.59 -2.93
C LYS A 248 -12.08 -30.83 -2.15
N PRO A 249 -11.26 -30.68 -1.09
CA PRO A 249 -10.80 -31.82 -0.31
C PRO A 249 -11.93 -32.44 0.48
N ARG A 250 -11.82 -33.75 0.72
CA ARG A 250 -12.68 -34.47 1.64
C ARG A 250 -12.39 -34.02 3.08
N VAL A 251 -13.48 -33.78 3.84
CA VAL A 251 -13.41 -33.44 5.25
C VAL A 251 -14.07 -34.56 6.06
N TYR A 252 -13.30 -35.15 6.94
CA TYR A 252 -13.77 -36.24 7.79
C TYR A 252 -14.53 -35.69 9.00
N LYS A 253 -15.42 -36.53 9.53
CA LYS A 253 -16.30 -36.20 10.67
C LYS A 253 -17.20 -34.98 10.44
N SER A 254 -17.43 -34.63 9.20
CA SER A 254 -18.22 -33.45 8.78
C SER A 254 -19.66 -33.81 8.46
N ALA A 255 -20.55 -32.82 8.50
CA ALA A 255 -21.92 -32.97 8.04
C ALA A 255 -22.02 -33.03 6.49
N GLY A 256 -21.02 -32.47 5.80
CA GLY A 256 -20.84 -32.56 4.36
C GLY A 256 -19.60 -33.40 4.02
N GLU A 257 -19.48 -33.87 2.78
CA GLU A 257 -18.35 -34.72 2.38
C GLU A 257 -17.09 -33.92 2.03
N PHE A 258 -17.27 -32.70 1.49
CA PHE A 258 -16.19 -31.87 0.94
C PHE A 258 -16.25 -30.44 1.46
N ALA A 259 -15.08 -29.77 1.55
CA ALA A 259 -14.98 -28.36 1.76
C ALA A 259 -14.62 -27.61 0.47
N ALA A 260 -15.23 -26.44 0.25
CA ALA A 260 -14.72 -25.50 -0.75
C ALA A 260 -13.52 -24.76 -0.14
N VAL A 261 -12.35 -24.97 -0.73
CA VAL A 261 -11.10 -24.31 -0.31
C VAL A 261 -10.61 -23.41 -1.45
N GLY A 262 -10.30 -22.18 -1.14
CA GLY A 262 -9.88 -21.17 -2.13
C GLY A 262 -9.01 -20.08 -1.54
N VAL A 263 -8.81 -19.00 -2.29
CA VAL A 263 -8.01 -17.85 -1.88
C VAL A 263 -8.92 -16.76 -1.32
N PRO A 264 -8.53 -16.06 -0.21
CA PRO A 264 -9.36 -15.00 0.39
C PRO A 264 -9.39 -13.71 -0.45
N GLU A 265 -8.33 -13.48 -1.24
CA GLU A 265 -8.13 -12.28 -2.04
C GLU A 265 -7.72 -12.65 -3.46
N ASP A 266 -7.74 -11.68 -4.39
CA ASP A 266 -7.22 -11.87 -5.74
C ASP A 266 -5.72 -12.23 -5.69
N VAL A 267 -5.31 -13.23 -6.44
CA VAL A 267 -3.90 -13.63 -6.57
C VAL A 267 -3.37 -13.17 -7.92
N TYR A 268 -2.34 -12.38 -7.88
CA TYR A 268 -1.67 -11.87 -9.07
C TYR A 268 -0.23 -12.36 -9.15
N ALA A 269 0.26 -12.50 -10.38
CA ALA A 269 1.68 -12.67 -10.67
C ALA A 269 2.10 -11.66 -11.74
N ILE A 270 3.34 -11.19 -11.66
CA ILE A 270 3.93 -10.37 -12.72
C ILE A 270 4.97 -11.21 -13.46
N VAL A 271 4.90 -11.19 -14.79
CA VAL A 271 5.75 -11.96 -15.68
C VAL A 271 6.31 -11.10 -16.80
N ALA A 272 7.34 -11.57 -17.47
CA ALA A 272 7.78 -10.95 -18.71
C ALA A 272 6.63 -11.01 -19.74
N ARG A 273 6.48 -9.93 -20.50
CA ARG A 273 5.39 -9.78 -21.46
C ARG A 273 5.39 -10.94 -22.48
N GLY A 274 4.23 -11.55 -22.67
CA GLY A 274 4.04 -12.71 -23.55
C GLY A 274 4.35 -14.06 -22.90
N GLN A 275 4.69 -14.11 -21.59
CA GLN A 275 4.96 -15.36 -20.87
C GLN A 275 3.81 -15.81 -19.95
N SER A 276 2.68 -15.12 -19.96
CA SER A 276 1.51 -15.45 -19.14
C SER A 276 0.96 -16.87 -19.32
N GLY A 277 1.15 -17.47 -20.50
CA GLY A 277 0.73 -18.84 -20.79
C GLY A 277 1.61 -19.94 -20.17
N ALA A 278 2.78 -19.61 -19.63
CA ALA A 278 3.76 -20.56 -19.09
C ALA A 278 3.74 -20.66 -17.55
N LEU A 279 2.68 -20.16 -16.90
CA LEU A 279 2.54 -20.15 -15.44
C LEU A 279 2.02 -21.49 -14.93
N ASN A 280 2.71 -22.00 -13.90
CA ASN A 280 2.31 -23.19 -13.17
C ASN A 280 1.68 -22.80 -11.83
N THR A 281 0.57 -23.44 -11.49
CA THR A 281 -0.13 -23.20 -10.22
C THR A 281 -0.20 -24.50 -9.43
N THR A 282 0.35 -24.52 -8.24
CA THR A 282 0.34 -25.67 -7.34
C THR A 282 -0.41 -25.32 -6.06
N ALA A 283 -1.42 -26.12 -5.71
CA ALA A 283 -2.18 -25.98 -4.48
C ALA A 283 -1.88 -27.16 -3.55
N ARG A 284 -1.46 -26.89 -2.32
CA ARG A 284 -1.14 -27.93 -1.31
C ARG A 284 -1.85 -27.64 0.00
N LEU A 285 -2.41 -28.68 0.60
CA LEU A 285 -2.95 -28.61 1.96
C LEU A 285 -1.80 -28.77 2.97
N THR A 286 -1.88 -28.02 4.07
CA THR A 286 -0.89 -28.08 5.17
C THR A 286 -1.01 -29.38 5.97
N HIS A 287 -2.25 -29.87 6.08
CA HIS A 287 -2.59 -31.10 6.79
C HIS A 287 -3.58 -31.92 5.99
N GLU A 288 -3.34 -33.23 5.89
CA GLU A 288 -4.26 -34.22 5.41
C GLU A 288 -4.31 -35.40 6.38
N PRO A 289 -5.49 -35.89 6.71
CA PRO A 289 -6.84 -35.49 6.28
C PRO A 289 -7.37 -34.25 7.02
N LEU A 290 -8.26 -33.46 6.38
CA LEU A 290 -9.00 -32.38 7.02
C LEU A 290 -10.10 -32.96 7.90
N LEU A 291 -10.29 -32.36 9.08
CA LEU A 291 -11.26 -32.80 10.11
C LEU A 291 -12.23 -31.67 10.43
N ALA A 292 -13.52 -31.97 10.50
CA ALA A 292 -14.53 -31.02 10.98
C ALA A 292 -14.49 -30.88 12.53
N PRO A 293 -14.87 -29.70 13.09
CA PRO A 293 -15.38 -28.55 12.38
C PRO A 293 -14.24 -27.71 11.76
N LEU A 294 -14.51 -27.01 10.66
CA LEU A 294 -13.61 -26.01 10.06
C LEU A 294 -14.36 -24.68 9.98
N ALA A 295 -13.72 -23.61 10.39
CA ALA A 295 -14.27 -22.26 10.32
C ALA A 295 -14.10 -21.66 8.91
N ALA A 296 -15.03 -20.78 8.50
CA ALA A 296 -14.81 -19.95 7.32
C ALA A 296 -13.58 -19.06 7.55
N GLY A 297 -12.70 -18.93 6.53
CA GLY A 297 -11.44 -18.20 6.63
C GLY A 297 -10.30 -18.98 7.30
N GLU A 298 -10.54 -20.19 7.82
CA GLU A 298 -9.49 -21.02 8.41
C GLU A 298 -8.46 -21.41 7.34
N ARG A 299 -7.19 -21.11 7.58
CA ARG A 299 -6.08 -21.46 6.68
C ARG A 299 -5.81 -22.95 6.74
N VAL A 300 -5.90 -23.62 5.58
CA VAL A 300 -5.72 -25.06 5.45
C VAL A 300 -4.65 -25.46 4.43
N GLY A 301 -4.04 -24.49 3.77
CA GLY A 301 -3.03 -24.78 2.77
C GLY A 301 -2.39 -23.53 2.16
N GLU A 302 -1.72 -23.75 1.03
CA GLU A 302 -1.03 -22.71 0.27
C GLU A 302 -1.17 -22.93 -1.21
N LEU A 303 -1.36 -21.83 -1.95
CA LEU A 303 -1.29 -21.75 -3.40
C LEU A 303 0.06 -21.13 -3.76
N THR A 304 0.82 -21.81 -4.61
CA THR A 304 2.09 -21.30 -5.15
C THR A 304 1.95 -21.13 -6.66
N VAL A 305 2.38 -19.99 -7.16
CA VAL A 305 2.47 -19.69 -8.60
C VAL A 305 3.95 -19.63 -8.97
N SER A 306 4.35 -20.36 -10.00
CA SER A 306 5.73 -20.36 -10.52
C SER A 306 5.74 -20.19 -12.04
N ASP A 307 6.86 -19.71 -12.56
CA ASP A 307 7.12 -19.68 -14.00
C ASP A 307 7.56 -21.07 -14.54
N ALA A 308 7.88 -21.13 -15.84
CA ALA A 308 8.37 -22.34 -16.49
C ALA A 308 9.74 -22.83 -15.97
N ALA A 309 10.56 -21.93 -15.40
CA ALA A 309 11.84 -22.26 -14.81
C ALA A 309 11.71 -22.75 -13.35
N GLY A 310 10.50 -22.67 -12.76
CA GLY A 310 10.23 -23.04 -11.38
C GLY A 310 10.49 -21.90 -10.38
N GLU A 311 10.79 -20.67 -10.85
CA GLU A 311 10.87 -19.51 -9.98
C GLU A 311 9.49 -19.17 -9.40
N VAL A 312 9.41 -19.02 -8.09
CA VAL A 312 8.15 -18.69 -7.42
C VAL A 312 7.84 -17.21 -7.61
N LEU A 313 6.69 -16.92 -8.18
CA LEU A 313 6.22 -15.56 -8.50
C LEU A 313 5.20 -15.03 -7.50
N ALA A 314 4.41 -15.92 -6.90
CA ALA A 314 3.43 -15.56 -5.88
C ALA A 314 3.10 -16.73 -4.95
N HIS A 315 2.74 -16.36 -3.70
CA HIS A 315 2.17 -17.24 -2.70
C HIS A 315 0.84 -16.67 -2.20
N ALA A 316 -0.14 -17.55 -1.95
CA ALA A 316 -1.40 -17.14 -1.33
C ALA A 316 -1.88 -18.23 -0.37
N PRO A 317 -2.47 -17.85 0.79
CA PRO A 317 -3.07 -18.82 1.69
C PRO A 317 -4.29 -19.46 1.03
N LEU A 318 -4.47 -20.75 1.23
CA LEU A 318 -5.70 -21.47 0.93
C LEU A 318 -6.55 -21.51 2.20
N VAL A 319 -7.77 -21.01 2.11
CA VAL A 319 -8.71 -20.93 3.23
C VAL A 319 -10.00 -21.67 2.92
N VAL A 320 -10.68 -22.10 3.97
CA VAL A 320 -12.03 -22.66 3.89
C VAL A 320 -13.01 -21.52 3.55
N LEU A 321 -13.73 -21.62 2.42
CA LEU A 321 -14.59 -20.54 1.92
C LEU A 321 -15.95 -20.46 2.66
N ALA A 322 -16.42 -21.60 3.21
CA ALA A 322 -17.64 -21.67 3.98
C ALA A 322 -17.46 -22.61 5.18
N PRO A 323 -18.11 -22.35 6.33
CA PRO A 323 -17.95 -23.18 7.52
C PRO A 323 -18.37 -24.63 7.24
N VAL A 324 -17.60 -25.59 7.75
CA VAL A 324 -17.90 -27.03 7.64
C VAL A 324 -18.23 -27.55 9.05
N PRO A 325 -19.51 -27.75 9.37
CA PRO A 325 -19.95 -28.24 10.67
C PRO A 325 -19.61 -29.72 10.88
N THR A 326 -19.56 -30.13 12.15
CA THR A 326 -19.40 -31.55 12.52
C THR A 326 -20.60 -32.37 12.08
N GLY A 327 -20.36 -33.59 11.62
CA GLY A 327 -21.37 -34.57 11.30
C GLY A 327 -22.02 -35.23 12.52
N GLY A 328 -23.12 -35.94 12.30
CA GLY A 328 -23.79 -36.74 13.31
C GLY A 328 -22.89 -37.82 13.91
N LEU A 329 -23.32 -38.42 15.01
CA LEU A 329 -22.56 -39.46 15.73
C LEU A 329 -22.16 -40.63 14.80
N TRP A 330 -23.05 -41.05 13.92
CA TRP A 330 -22.80 -42.13 12.98
C TRP A 330 -21.67 -41.78 11.98
N THR A 331 -21.75 -40.64 11.35
CA THR A 331 -20.71 -40.15 10.42
C THR A 331 -19.33 -40.08 11.12
N ARG A 332 -19.32 -39.57 12.34
CA ARG A 332 -18.08 -39.45 13.14
C ARG A 332 -17.48 -40.80 13.51
N MET A 333 -18.32 -41.81 13.81
CA MET A 333 -17.85 -43.18 14.07
C MET A 333 -17.26 -43.82 12.80
N VAL A 334 -17.99 -43.78 11.68
CA VAL A 334 -17.55 -44.33 10.40
C VAL A 334 -16.23 -43.71 9.98
N ASP A 335 -16.13 -42.37 10.02
CA ASP A 335 -14.92 -41.65 9.66
C ASP A 335 -13.75 -41.92 10.61
N THR A 336 -14.01 -42.16 11.90
CA THR A 336 -12.95 -42.55 12.84
C THR A 336 -12.32 -43.89 12.48
N VAL A 337 -13.16 -44.86 12.09
CA VAL A 337 -12.70 -46.17 11.62
C VAL A 337 -11.94 -46.01 10.29
N ALA A 338 -12.47 -45.26 9.33
CA ALA A 338 -11.83 -45.03 8.04
C ALA A 338 -10.45 -44.37 8.20
N LEU A 339 -10.29 -43.43 9.13
CA LEU A 339 -9.03 -42.78 9.43
C LEU A 339 -7.99 -43.74 10.07
N TRP A 340 -8.46 -44.76 10.80
CA TRP A 340 -7.56 -45.75 11.40
C TRP A 340 -6.86 -46.63 10.36
N PHE A 341 -7.57 -46.95 9.22
CA PHE A 341 -7.02 -47.72 8.12
C PHE A 341 -6.19 -46.89 7.13
N ARG A 342 -6.11 -45.57 7.31
CA ARG A 342 -5.35 -44.67 6.41
C ARG A 342 -3.93 -44.40 6.91
N LYS A 343 -3.56 -44.89 8.09
CA LYS A 343 -2.20 -44.94 8.62
C LYS A 343 -1.49 -46.12 7.95
#